data_f801b809e184fb9951d10212c85b40f5
#
_entry.id   f801b809e184fb9951d10212c85b40f5
#
_cell.length_a   1.000
_cell.length_b   1.000
_cell.length_c   1.000
_cell.angle_alpha   90.00
_cell.angle_beta   90.00
_cell.angle_gamma   90.00
#
_symmetry.space_group_name_H-M   'P 1'
#
loop_
_entity.id
_entity.type
_entity.pdbx_description
1 polymer ?
#
loop_
_entity_poly.entity_id
_entity_poly.type
_entity_poly.pdbx_seq_one_letter_code
_entity_poly.pdbx_strand_id
1 'polypeptide(L)'
;MKLECTELKNHNTTTKEAVMPRYHNINGEMVQFTADEETARDAEEQAWADAADTRAAASVREERDALLAATDWMGNSDVTMSSAWTTYRAALRDVPAQSGFPNSITWPTKPS
;
A
#
# COMPACT_ATOMS: atom_id res chain seq x y z
N MET A 1 16.99 -35.84 17.82
CA MET A 1 16.97 -35.24 17.62
C MET A 1 17.03 -34.68 16.95
N LYS A 2 17.04 -34.93 17.08
CA LYS A 2 16.94 -34.20 16.82
C LYS A 2 16.85 -33.46 16.22
N LEU A 3 16.74 -33.70 16.53
CA LEU A 3 16.45 -32.79 16.22
C LEU A 3 16.34 -32.08 15.66
N GLU A 4 16.36 -32.23 16.00
CA GLU A 4 16.13 -31.38 15.82
C GLU A 4 16.08 -30.57 15.18
N CYS A 5 16.21 -31.07 15.42
CA CYS A 5 16.09 -30.09 15.10
C CYS A 5 15.84 -29.54 14.45
N THR A 6 15.85 -30.04 14.70
CA THR A 6 15.55 -29.26 14.44
C THR A 6 15.28 -28.58 13.74
N GLU A 7 15.24 -28.66 14.06
CA GLU A 7 14.97 -27.89 13.86
C GLU A 7 14.72 -27.14 13.23
N LEU A 8 14.74 -27.91 13.36
CA LEU A 8 14.45 -27.13 13.08
C LEU A 8 14.29 -26.43 12.46
N LYS A 9 14.33 -26.52 12.76
CA LYS A 9 14.12 -25.80 12.53
C LYS A 9 13.91 -24.99 11.92
N ASN A 10 13.95 -25.63 12.05
CA ASN A 10 13.74 -24.78 11.75
C ASN A 10 13.42 -24.13 11.08
N HIS A 11 13.41 -24.25 11.17
CA HIS A 11 13.15 -23.43 10.77
C HIS A 11 12.87 -22.59 10.37
N ASN A 12 12.84 -22.86 10.58
CA ASN A 12 12.70 -21.95 10.38
C ASN A 12 12.74 -21.33 10.00
N THR A 13 12.76 -21.52 10.22
CA THR A 13 13.04 -20.84 9.98
C THR A 13 13.14 -20.50 9.28
N THR A 14 13.04 -20.59 9.37
CA THR A 14 13.46 -20.13 8.81
C THR A 14 13.58 -19.81 8.04
N THR A 15 13.53 -19.95 7.85
CA THR A 15 14.01 -19.46 7.22
C THR A 15 14.44 -18.59 6.85
N LYS A 16 14.22 -18.51 7.20
CA LYS A 16 14.78 -17.43 7.11
C LYS A 16 16.19 -17.30 7.02
N GLU A 17 16.72 -18.08 7.21
CA GLU A 17 17.92 -18.05 7.15
C GLU A 17 18.65 -17.84 5.99
N ALA A 18 18.25 -18.08 5.00
CA ALA A 18 18.87 -17.75 3.76
C ALA A 18 18.87 -16.26 3.49
N VAL A 19 18.49 -15.51 4.48
CA VAL A 19 18.48 -14.06 4.38
C VAL A 19 19.90 -13.55 4.30
N MET A 20 20.17 -12.70 3.32
CA MET A 20 21.47 -12.08 3.21
C MET A 20 21.66 -11.08 4.33
N PRO A 21 22.82 -11.13 5.04
CA PRO A 21 23.05 -10.19 6.12
C PRO A 21 23.11 -8.75 5.62
N ARG A 22 22.66 -7.84 6.47
CA ARG A 22 22.73 -6.41 6.17
C ARG A 22 23.99 -5.84 6.79
N TYR A 23 24.45 -4.74 6.20
CA TYR A 23 25.70 -4.11 6.64
C TYR A 23 25.52 -2.60 6.72
N HIS A 24 26.13 -1.98 7.71
CA HIS A 24 26.33 -0.53 7.74
C HIS A 24 27.53 -0.18 6.87
N ASN A 25 27.49 0.94 6.22
CA ASN A 25 28.65 1.51 5.58
C ASN A 25 29.14 2.67 6.45
N ILE A 26 30.18 2.43 7.21
CA ILE A 26 30.74 3.42 8.15
C ILE A 26 32.09 3.85 7.64
N ASN A 27 32.17 5.07 7.10
CA ASN A 27 33.43 5.63 6.59
C ASN A 27 34.05 4.73 5.51
N GLY A 28 33.19 4.14 4.66
CA GLY A 28 33.65 3.26 3.59
C GLY A 28 33.86 1.82 4.00
N GLU A 29 33.66 1.50 5.27
CA GLU A 29 33.84 0.15 5.77
C GLU A 29 32.48 -0.51 6.02
N MET A 30 32.34 -1.76 5.58
CA MET A 30 31.10 -2.52 5.75
C MET A 30 31.12 -3.25 7.09
N VAL A 31 30.19 -2.88 7.97
CA VAL A 31 30.08 -3.47 9.30
C VAL A 31 28.75 -4.21 9.37
N GLN A 32 28.80 -5.50 9.63
CA GLN A 32 27.60 -6.33 9.65
C GLN A 32 26.66 -5.92 10.77
N PHE A 33 25.35 -5.95 10.49
CA PHE A 33 24.34 -5.70 11.51
C PHE A 33 24.45 -6.73 12.61
N THR A 34 24.22 -6.28 13.85
CA THR A 34 24.05 -7.22 14.97
C THR A 34 22.68 -7.90 14.87
N ALA A 35 22.48 -8.97 15.65
CA ALA A 35 21.19 -9.66 15.67
C ALA A 35 20.05 -8.72 16.05
N ASP A 36 20.29 -7.82 17.02
CA ASP A 36 19.28 -6.85 17.43
C ASP A 36 18.95 -5.87 16.31
N GLU A 37 19.97 -5.44 15.57
CA GLU A 37 19.76 -4.54 14.44
C GLU A 37 18.99 -5.23 13.33
N GLU A 38 19.27 -6.50 13.06
CA GLU A 38 18.51 -7.26 12.07
C GLU A 38 17.04 -7.38 12.47
N THR A 39 16.79 -7.68 13.74
CA THR A 39 15.42 -7.79 14.25
C THR A 39 14.66 -6.47 14.13
N ALA A 40 15.34 -5.37 14.49
CA ALA A 40 14.70 -4.05 14.40
C ALA A 40 14.38 -3.69 12.95
N ARG A 41 15.30 -3.99 12.04
CA ARG A 41 15.06 -3.70 10.62
C ARG A 41 13.94 -4.54 10.05
N ASP A 42 13.89 -5.82 10.43
CA ASP A 42 12.80 -6.70 10.01
C ASP A 42 11.46 -6.17 10.48
N ALA A 43 11.39 -5.66 11.71
CA ALA A 43 10.15 -5.09 12.24
C ALA A 43 9.75 -3.84 11.46
N GLU A 44 10.72 -2.99 11.10
CA GLU A 44 10.44 -1.80 10.28
C GLU A 44 9.90 -2.19 8.92
N GLU A 45 10.51 -3.19 8.28
CA GLU A 45 10.08 -3.63 6.96
C GLU A 45 8.70 -4.25 7.01
N GLN A 46 8.42 -5.01 8.08
CA GLN A 46 7.10 -5.60 8.25
C GLN A 46 6.04 -4.53 8.46
N ALA A 47 6.33 -3.52 9.27
CA ALA A 47 5.41 -2.42 9.50
C ALA A 47 5.13 -1.66 8.21
N TRP A 48 6.16 -1.44 7.40
CA TRP A 48 5.98 -0.79 6.10
C TRP A 48 5.08 -1.62 5.19
N ALA A 49 5.31 -2.95 5.15
CA ALA A 49 4.49 -3.85 4.34
C ALA A 49 3.06 -3.89 4.84
N ASP A 50 2.87 -3.91 6.16
CA ASP A 50 1.52 -3.94 6.76
C ASP A 50 0.75 -2.66 6.44
N ALA A 51 1.45 -1.54 6.22
CA ALA A 51 0.81 -0.27 5.91
C ALA A 51 0.56 -0.08 4.40
N ALA A 52 0.86 -1.09 3.57
CA ALA A 52 0.74 -0.96 2.13
C ALA A 52 -0.69 -0.63 1.70
N ASP A 53 -1.68 -1.30 2.28
CA ASP A 53 -3.07 -1.06 1.94
C ASP A 53 -3.51 0.34 2.35
N THR A 54 -3.03 0.83 3.49
CA THR A 54 -3.33 2.19 3.94
C THR A 54 -2.77 3.22 2.96
N ARG A 55 -1.53 3.00 2.49
CA ARG A 55 -0.93 3.90 1.50
C ARG A 55 -1.68 3.86 0.17
N ALA A 56 -2.06 2.65 -0.26
CA ALA A 56 -2.81 2.49 -1.51
C ALA A 56 -4.16 3.20 -1.41
N ALA A 57 -4.83 3.06 -0.26
CA ALA A 57 -6.12 3.72 -0.04
C ALA A 57 -5.98 5.24 -0.11
N ALA A 58 -4.92 5.78 0.49
CA ALA A 58 -4.68 7.22 0.46
C ALA A 58 -4.47 7.73 -0.97
N SER A 59 -3.70 6.98 -1.77
CA SER A 59 -3.47 7.34 -3.17
C SER A 59 -4.76 7.32 -3.99
N VAL A 60 -5.58 6.29 -3.79
CA VAL A 60 -6.85 6.17 -4.51
C VAL A 60 -7.78 7.32 -4.15
N ARG A 61 -7.86 7.64 -2.85
CA ARG A 61 -8.72 8.75 -2.42
C ARG A 61 -8.23 10.09 -2.97
N GLU A 62 -6.92 10.27 -3.03
CA GLU A 62 -6.35 11.50 -3.58
C GLU A 62 -6.70 11.65 -5.05
N GLU A 63 -6.56 10.59 -5.83
CA GLU A 63 -6.92 10.62 -7.24
C GLU A 63 -8.42 10.85 -7.43
N ARG A 64 -9.25 10.17 -6.64
CA ARG A 64 -10.70 10.38 -6.67
C ARG A 64 -11.06 11.82 -6.38
N ASP A 65 -10.45 12.38 -5.33
CA ASP A 65 -10.74 13.75 -4.92
C ASP A 65 -10.36 14.76 -6.00
N ALA A 66 -9.24 14.50 -6.71
CA ALA A 66 -8.82 15.36 -7.80
C ALA A 66 -9.84 15.32 -8.95
N LEU A 67 -10.37 14.12 -9.26
CA LEU A 67 -11.37 13.98 -10.31
C LEU A 67 -12.68 14.66 -9.93
N LEU A 68 -13.07 14.55 -8.66
CA LEU A 68 -14.26 15.24 -8.17
C LEU A 68 -14.07 16.77 -8.21
N ALA A 69 -12.90 17.23 -7.77
CA ALA A 69 -12.62 18.67 -7.75
C ALA A 69 -12.66 19.27 -9.16
N ALA A 70 -12.21 18.50 -10.17
CA ALA A 70 -12.22 18.96 -11.55
C ALA A 70 -13.64 19.23 -12.08
N THR A 71 -14.64 18.63 -11.44
CA THR A 71 -16.04 18.77 -11.90
C THR A 71 -16.94 19.40 -10.85
N ASP A 72 -16.42 19.91 -9.74
CA ASP A 72 -17.23 20.51 -8.68
C ASP A 72 -18.02 21.72 -9.19
N TRP A 73 -17.46 22.46 -10.17
CA TRP A 73 -18.17 23.61 -10.75
C TRP A 73 -19.51 23.23 -11.32
N MET A 74 -19.72 21.98 -11.72
CA MET A 74 -20.98 21.50 -12.28
C MET A 74 -22.09 21.46 -11.24
N GLY A 75 -21.74 21.51 -9.96
CA GLY A 75 -22.72 21.53 -8.88
C GLY A 75 -23.27 22.91 -8.56
N ASN A 76 -22.81 23.95 -9.26
CA ASN A 76 -23.32 25.31 -9.03
C ASN A 76 -24.77 25.40 -9.48
N SER A 77 -25.56 26.25 -8.80
CA SER A 77 -26.99 26.34 -9.03
C SER A 77 -27.35 26.85 -10.42
N ASP A 78 -26.42 27.55 -11.09
CA ASP A 78 -26.65 28.05 -12.44
C ASP A 78 -26.13 27.10 -13.53
N VAL A 79 -25.71 25.92 -13.17
CA VAL A 79 -25.20 24.90 -14.10
C VAL A 79 -26.12 23.69 -14.01
N THR A 80 -26.61 23.20 -15.16
CA THR A 80 -27.43 22.00 -15.22
C THR A 80 -26.51 20.81 -15.49
N MET A 81 -26.33 19.93 -14.48
CA MET A 81 -25.54 18.74 -14.64
C MET A 81 -26.35 17.64 -15.31
N SER A 82 -25.81 17.05 -16.37
CA SER A 82 -26.49 15.95 -17.05
C SER A 82 -26.51 14.70 -16.17
N SER A 83 -27.42 13.78 -16.49
CA SER A 83 -27.50 12.52 -15.74
C SER A 83 -26.20 11.70 -15.87
N ALA A 84 -25.54 11.79 -17.04
CA ALA A 84 -24.27 11.08 -17.25
C ALA A 84 -23.20 11.57 -16.26
N TRP A 85 -23.10 12.89 -16.08
CA TRP A 85 -22.15 13.45 -15.13
C TRP A 85 -22.52 13.16 -13.68
N THR A 86 -23.81 13.19 -13.37
CA THR A 86 -24.30 12.84 -12.03
C THR A 86 -23.92 11.40 -11.70
N THR A 87 -24.13 10.48 -12.64
CA THR A 87 -23.78 9.07 -12.45
C THR A 87 -22.28 8.89 -12.30
N TYR A 88 -21.49 9.59 -13.12
CA TYR A 88 -20.03 9.51 -13.04
C TYR A 88 -19.53 9.98 -11.67
N ARG A 89 -20.02 11.13 -11.20
CA ARG A 89 -19.61 11.67 -9.91
C ARG A 89 -20.02 10.75 -8.75
N ALA A 90 -21.22 10.16 -8.83
CA ALA A 90 -21.66 9.19 -7.82
C ALA A 90 -20.75 7.97 -7.79
N ALA A 91 -20.35 7.48 -8.97
CA ALA A 91 -19.44 6.35 -9.04
C ALA A 91 -18.07 6.69 -8.48
N LEU A 92 -17.59 7.93 -8.67
CA LEU A 92 -16.33 8.37 -8.06
C LEU A 92 -16.44 8.37 -6.55
N ARG A 93 -17.54 8.86 -6.00
CA ARG A 93 -17.73 8.87 -4.55
C ARG A 93 -17.76 7.45 -3.99
N ASP A 94 -18.20 6.47 -4.79
CA ASP A 94 -18.32 5.08 -4.35
C ASP A 94 -17.05 4.25 -4.56
N VAL A 95 -15.99 4.85 -5.15
CA VAL A 95 -14.74 4.11 -5.39
C VAL A 95 -14.25 3.39 -4.13
N PRO A 96 -14.22 4.02 -2.93
CA PRO A 96 -13.76 3.30 -1.75
C PRO A 96 -14.67 2.14 -1.32
N ALA A 97 -15.89 2.06 -1.86
CA ALA A 97 -16.79 0.96 -1.56
C ALA A 97 -16.62 -0.24 -2.49
N GLN A 98 -15.79 -0.13 -3.50
CA GLN A 98 -15.55 -1.25 -4.42
C GLN A 98 -14.87 -2.41 -3.70
N SER A 99 -15.22 -3.64 -4.10
CA SER A 99 -14.70 -4.83 -3.44
C SER A 99 -13.19 -4.98 -3.58
N GLY A 100 -12.60 -4.44 -4.66
CA GLY A 100 -11.15 -4.50 -4.86
C GLY A 100 -10.36 -3.38 -4.19
N PHE A 101 -11.05 -2.41 -3.58
CA PHE A 101 -10.38 -1.29 -2.92
C PHE A 101 -9.50 -1.79 -1.78
N PRO A 102 -8.30 -1.27 -1.61
CA PRO A 102 -7.67 -0.18 -2.36
C PRO A 102 -6.72 -0.63 -3.47
N ASN A 103 -6.55 -1.91 -3.69
CA ASN A 103 -5.49 -2.42 -4.56
C ASN A 103 -5.94 -2.62 -6.00
N SER A 104 -7.24 -2.79 -6.22
CA SER A 104 -7.79 -3.01 -7.56
C SER A 104 -9.03 -2.14 -7.71
N ILE A 105 -8.93 -1.12 -8.57
CA ILE A 105 -9.99 -0.13 -8.72
C ILE A 105 -10.48 -0.12 -10.16
N THR A 106 -11.80 -0.18 -10.33
CA THR A 106 -12.43 0.07 -11.62
C THR A 106 -12.86 1.53 -11.65
N TRP A 107 -12.08 2.34 -12.35
CA TRP A 107 -12.35 3.77 -12.41
C TRP A 107 -13.55 4.04 -13.35
N PRO A 108 -14.48 4.90 -12.94
CA PRO A 108 -15.60 5.23 -13.81
C PRO A 108 -15.13 5.91 -15.09
N THR A 109 -15.87 5.69 -16.16
CA THR A 109 -15.57 6.31 -17.45
C THR A 109 -16.12 7.72 -17.49
N LYS A 110 -15.25 8.69 -17.76
CA LYS A 110 -15.62 10.09 -17.83
C LYS A 110 -16.57 10.32 -19.02
N PRO A 111 -17.72 10.98 -18.82
CA PRO A 111 -18.61 11.31 -19.92
C PRO A 111 -17.97 12.30 -20.88
N SER A 112 -18.44 12.27 -22.12
CA SER A 112 -17.98 13.21 -23.15
C SER A 112 -18.62 14.58 -23.00
#